data_1ef80891c81b8e055c58f302e3f67c54
#
_entry.id   1ef80891c81b8e055c58f302e3f67c54
#
_cell.length_a   1.000
_cell.length_b   1.000
_cell.length_c   1.000
_cell.angle_alpha   90.00
_cell.angle_beta   90.00
_cell.angle_gamma   90.00
#
_symmetry.space_group_name_H-M   'P 1'
#
loop_
_entity.id
_entity.type
_entity.pdbx_description
1 polymer ?
#
loop_
_entity_poly.entity_id
_entity_poly.type
_entity_poly.pdbx_seq_one_letter_code
_entity_poly.pdbx_strand_id
1 'polypeptide(L)'
;MSLQGKVALVTGASRGIGQAIALELGRQGATVIGTATSAAGAERISETLKANGVEGAGMELDVSNDESVATVLANISQQFGQPLILVNNAGITRDNLMMRMKDDEWFDVIDTNLNSLYRLSKGVLRGMTKARFGRIINIGSVVGSMGNGGQVNYAAAKAGLEGFGRALAREVGSRSITVNAVAPGFIDTDMTRELPEAQREALLTQIPLGRLGQAEEIAKVVGFLASDGAAYVTGATIPVNGGMYMS
;
A
#
# COMPACT_ATOMS: atom_id res chain seq x y z
N MET A 1 -19.87 -5.81 10.46
CA MET A 1 -18.57 -5.25 10.03
C MET A 1 -17.63 -6.43 9.80
N SER A 2 -17.06 -6.56 8.62
CA SER A 2 -16.32 -7.76 8.19
C SER A 2 -14.92 -7.90 8.81
N LEU A 3 -14.37 -6.81 9.36
CA LEU A 3 -13.00 -6.78 9.90
C LEU A 3 -12.95 -6.63 11.44
N GLN A 4 -14.07 -6.84 12.12
CA GLN A 4 -14.14 -6.73 13.58
C GLN A 4 -13.10 -7.63 14.26
N GLY A 5 -12.35 -7.05 15.18
CA GLY A 5 -11.30 -7.77 15.93
C GLY A 5 -10.03 -8.10 15.14
N LYS A 6 -9.86 -7.54 13.93
CA LYS A 6 -8.65 -7.65 13.13
C LYS A 6 -7.77 -6.40 13.30
N VAL A 7 -6.48 -6.60 13.47
CA VAL A 7 -5.49 -5.51 13.44
C VAL A 7 -4.97 -5.35 12.02
N ALA A 8 -5.07 -4.12 11.50
CA ALA A 8 -4.60 -3.74 10.18
C ALA A 8 -3.41 -2.78 10.28
N LEU A 9 -2.29 -3.12 9.66
CA LEU A 9 -1.14 -2.26 9.49
C LEU A 9 -1.17 -1.63 8.10
N VAL A 10 -1.20 -0.29 8.02
CA VAL A 10 -1.19 0.47 6.77
C VAL A 10 0.04 1.37 6.74
N THR A 11 0.98 1.12 5.85
CA THR A 11 2.17 1.95 5.74
C THR A 11 1.93 3.19 4.91
N GLY A 12 2.56 4.33 5.28
CA GLY A 12 2.37 5.60 4.58
C GLY A 12 0.95 6.15 4.66
N ALA A 13 0.33 6.11 5.85
CA ALA A 13 -1.09 6.43 6.07
C ALA A 13 -1.37 7.89 6.43
N SER A 14 -0.38 8.80 6.35
CA SER A 14 -0.52 10.19 6.79
C SER A 14 -1.33 11.08 5.83
N ARG A 15 -1.54 10.65 4.58
CA ARG A 15 -2.28 11.38 3.54
C ARG A 15 -2.67 10.46 2.37
N GLY A 16 -3.44 11.00 1.44
CA GLY A 16 -3.76 10.40 0.15
C GLY A 16 -4.34 8.98 0.24
N ILE A 17 -3.85 8.09 -0.60
CA ILE A 17 -4.33 6.70 -0.70
C ILE A 17 -4.21 5.97 0.64
N GLY A 18 -3.07 6.08 1.33
CA GLY A 18 -2.85 5.40 2.60
C GLY A 18 -3.82 5.83 3.70
N GLN A 19 -4.13 7.14 3.78
CA GLN A 19 -5.12 7.66 4.72
C GLN A 19 -6.52 7.14 4.39
N ALA A 20 -6.93 7.19 3.13
CA ALA A 20 -8.24 6.69 2.71
C ALA A 20 -8.39 5.19 3.01
N ILE A 21 -7.32 4.39 2.79
CA ILE A 21 -7.30 2.97 3.14
C ILE A 21 -7.45 2.77 4.65
N ALA A 22 -6.71 3.52 5.47
CA ALA A 22 -6.78 3.44 6.92
C ALA A 22 -8.22 3.69 7.43
N LEU A 23 -8.87 4.73 6.91
CA LEU A 23 -10.25 5.06 7.27
C LEU A 23 -11.25 4.00 6.79
N GLU A 24 -11.09 3.47 5.58
CA GLU A 24 -11.98 2.42 5.05
C GLU A 24 -11.89 1.13 5.86
N LEU A 25 -10.67 0.66 6.20
CA LEU A 25 -10.49 -0.53 7.04
C LEU A 25 -11.09 -0.31 8.44
N GLY A 26 -10.91 0.87 9.03
CA GLY A 26 -11.52 1.25 10.29
C GLY A 26 -13.05 1.25 10.23
N ARG A 27 -13.64 1.82 9.18
CA ARG A 27 -15.08 1.81 8.93
C ARG A 27 -15.65 0.38 8.84
N GLN A 28 -14.83 -0.58 8.38
CA GLN A 28 -15.19 -2.01 8.35
C GLN A 28 -14.97 -2.72 9.71
N GLY A 29 -14.45 -2.02 10.73
CA GLY A 29 -14.31 -2.53 12.10
C GLY A 29 -12.91 -3.03 12.47
N ALA A 30 -11.90 -2.79 11.63
CA ALA A 30 -10.51 -3.10 12.01
C ALA A 30 -9.96 -2.09 13.03
N THR A 31 -9.09 -2.55 13.93
CA THR A 31 -8.18 -1.68 14.67
C THR A 31 -7.02 -1.34 13.73
N VAL A 32 -6.83 -0.05 13.43
CA VAL A 32 -5.92 0.40 12.36
C VAL A 32 -4.65 1.00 12.94
N ILE A 33 -3.50 0.47 12.56
CA ILE A 33 -2.20 1.07 12.80
C ILE A 33 -1.70 1.67 11.50
N GLY A 34 -1.72 2.99 11.42
CA GLY A 34 -1.17 3.73 10.29
C GLY A 34 0.26 4.17 10.57
N THR A 35 1.13 4.21 9.57
CA THR A 35 2.51 4.66 9.81
C THR A 35 2.94 5.82 8.92
N ALA A 36 3.88 6.60 9.42
CA ALA A 36 4.57 7.67 8.72
C ALA A 36 6.04 7.68 9.11
N THR A 37 6.89 8.36 8.32
CA THR A 37 8.34 8.44 8.56
C THR A 37 8.74 9.45 9.64
N SER A 38 7.79 10.11 10.29
CA SER A 38 8.06 11.09 11.34
C SER A 38 7.01 11.02 12.45
N ALA A 39 7.41 11.40 13.67
CA ALA A 39 6.51 11.49 14.83
C ALA A 39 5.29 12.40 14.56
N ALA A 40 5.50 13.56 13.93
CA ALA A 40 4.41 14.46 13.56
C ALA A 40 3.43 13.83 12.57
N GLY A 41 3.93 13.00 11.65
CA GLY A 41 3.09 12.22 10.73
C GLY A 41 2.28 11.14 11.46
N ALA A 42 2.88 10.47 12.43
CA ALA A 42 2.22 9.47 13.27
C ALA A 42 1.11 10.10 14.14
N GLU A 43 1.39 11.27 14.73
CA GLU A 43 0.40 12.01 15.51
C GLU A 43 -0.82 12.41 14.66
N ARG A 44 -0.59 12.99 13.46
CA ARG A 44 -1.70 13.31 12.52
C ARG A 44 -2.53 12.08 12.17
N ILE A 45 -1.93 10.91 12.00
CA ILE A 45 -2.68 9.67 11.74
C ILE A 45 -3.58 9.36 12.93
N SER A 46 -3.05 9.42 14.18
CA SER A 46 -3.81 9.16 15.40
C SER A 46 -5.00 10.11 15.53
N GLU A 47 -4.77 11.41 15.29
CA GLU A 47 -5.82 12.43 15.29
C GLU A 47 -6.88 12.15 14.23
N THR A 48 -6.46 11.82 13.01
CA THR A 48 -7.37 11.50 11.90
C THR A 48 -8.23 10.29 12.21
N LEU A 49 -7.64 9.20 12.72
CA LEU A 49 -8.38 8.00 13.12
C LEU A 49 -9.40 8.33 14.21
N LYS A 50 -8.98 9.03 15.24
CA LYS A 50 -9.84 9.46 16.35
C LYS A 50 -11.00 10.35 15.88
N ALA A 51 -10.73 11.33 15.03
CA ALA A 51 -11.75 12.25 14.49
C ALA A 51 -12.81 11.50 13.64
N ASN A 52 -12.47 10.34 13.08
CA ASN A 52 -13.37 9.50 12.29
C ASN A 52 -13.93 8.30 13.07
N GLY A 53 -13.73 8.24 14.40
CA GLY A 53 -14.25 7.17 15.24
C GLY A 53 -13.60 5.80 14.95
N VAL A 54 -12.39 5.77 14.40
CA VAL A 54 -11.64 4.55 14.09
C VAL A 54 -10.71 4.23 15.25
N GLU A 55 -10.81 3.01 15.76
CA GLU A 55 -9.89 2.49 16.76
C GLU A 55 -8.51 2.26 16.15
N GLY A 56 -7.44 2.73 16.81
CA GLY A 56 -6.07 2.55 16.32
C GLY A 56 -5.13 3.66 16.73
N ALA A 57 -3.96 3.67 16.10
CA ALA A 57 -2.91 4.64 16.38
C ALA A 57 -2.03 4.90 15.14
N GLY A 58 -1.36 6.04 15.13
CA GLY A 58 -0.24 6.31 14.23
C GLY A 58 1.08 5.93 14.90
N MET A 59 1.99 5.35 14.12
CA MET A 59 3.34 5.02 14.56
C MET A 59 4.40 5.54 13.58
N GLU A 60 5.56 5.91 14.10
CA GLU A 60 6.71 6.25 13.26
C GLU A 60 7.35 4.97 12.73
N LEU A 61 7.55 4.91 11.41
CA LEU A 61 8.16 3.76 10.74
C LEU A 61 8.91 4.19 9.50
N ASP A 62 10.19 3.86 9.45
CA ASP A 62 10.96 3.81 8.23
C ASP A 62 10.95 2.36 7.68
N VAL A 63 10.23 2.15 6.58
CA VAL A 63 10.08 0.82 5.95
C VAL A 63 11.37 0.31 5.31
N SER A 64 12.35 1.19 5.08
CA SER A 64 13.67 0.84 4.55
C SER A 64 14.64 0.35 5.63
N ASN A 65 14.31 0.54 6.90
CA ASN A 65 15.15 0.21 8.05
C ASN A 65 14.65 -1.04 8.79
N ASP A 66 15.48 -2.09 8.84
CA ASP A 66 15.13 -3.38 9.44
C ASP A 66 14.82 -3.27 10.94
N GLU A 67 15.57 -2.44 11.69
CA GLU A 67 15.37 -2.24 13.12
C GLU A 67 14.07 -1.48 13.41
N SER A 68 13.77 -0.44 12.61
CA SER A 68 12.53 0.30 12.67
C SER A 68 11.33 -0.62 12.44
N VAL A 69 11.39 -1.47 11.41
CA VAL A 69 10.34 -2.46 11.10
C VAL A 69 10.16 -3.45 12.25
N ALA A 70 11.24 -4.03 12.78
CA ALA A 70 11.18 -4.99 13.86
C ALA A 70 10.57 -4.37 15.14
N THR A 71 10.99 -3.15 15.49
CA THR A 71 10.51 -2.42 16.66
C THR A 71 9.02 -2.11 16.56
N VAL A 72 8.57 -1.59 15.42
CA VAL A 72 7.16 -1.24 15.23
C VAL A 72 6.27 -2.49 15.26
N LEU A 73 6.66 -3.57 14.60
CA LEU A 73 5.89 -4.83 14.61
C LEU A 73 5.79 -5.44 16.03
N ALA A 74 6.86 -5.34 16.83
CA ALA A 74 6.83 -5.76 18.23
C ALA A 74 5.87 -4.91 19.07
N ASN A 75 5.92 -3.58 18.92
CA ASN A 75 5.04 -2.65 19.61
C ASN A 75 3.56 -2.88 19.25
N ILE A 76 3.26 -3.08 17.96
CA ILE A 76 1.90 -3.40 17.51
C ILE A 76 1.42 -4.68 18.15
N SER A 77 2.25 -5.73 18.11
CA SER A 77 1.87 -7.04 18.67
C SER A 77 1.60 -6.99 20.15
N GLN A 78 2.34 -6.15 20.91
CA GLN A 78 2.18 -5.99 22.35
C GLN A 78 0.93 -5.19 22.71
N GLN A 79 0.64 -4.12 21.98
CA GLN A 79 -0.42 -3.16 22.32
C GLN A 79 -1.78 -3.52 21.73
N PHE A 80 -1.81 -4.05 20.52
CA PHE A 80 -3.04 -4.22 19.73
C PHE A 80 -3.26 -5.69 19.30
N GLY A 81 -2.24 -6.53 19.39
CA GLY A 81 -2.27 -7.88 18.87
C GLY A 81 -1.59 -8.02 17.50
N GLN A 82 -1.58 -9.25 16.97
CA GLN A 82 -0.88 -9.53 15.71
C GLN A 82 -1.53 -8.86 14.52
N PRO A 83 -0.77 -8.15 13.66
CA PRO A 83 -1.30 -7.64 12.40
C PRO A 83 -1.74 -8.80 11.51
N LEU A 84 -3.02 -8.90 11.25
CA LEU A 84 -3.62 -9.91 10.36
C LEU A 84 -3.98 -9.34 8.99
N ILE A 85 -3.94 -8.01 8.84
CA ILE A 85 -4.07 -7.30 7.58
C ILE A 85 -2.84 -6.40 7.44
N LEU A 86 -2.11 -6.56 6.35
CA LEU A 86 -0.97 -5.72 5.99
C LEU A 86 -1.24 -5.03 4.67
N VAL A 87 -1.21 -3.69 4.67
CA VAL A 87 -1.27 -2.89 3.45
C VAL A 87 0.08 -2.19 3.24
N ASN A 88 0.84 -2.67 2.29
CA ASN A 88 2.09 -2.08 1.84
C ASN A 88 1.78 -0.93 0.88
N ASN A 89 1.61 0.27 1.40
CA ASN A 89 1.29 1.46 0.63
C ASN A 89 2.42 2.50 0.61
N ALA A 90 3.31 2.51 1.59
CA ALA A 90 4.47 3.42 1.59
C ALA A 90 5.28 3.29 0.30
N GLY A 91 5.65 4.41 -0.27
CA GLY A 91 6.43 4.45 -1.50
C GLY A 91 6.89 5.86 -1.83
N ILE A 92 7.97 5.93 -2.61
CA ILE A 92 8.57 7.18 -3.10
C ILE A 92 8.82 7.10 -4.60
N THR A 93 9.00 8.25 -5.22
CA THR A 93 9.55 8.39 -6.57
C THR A 93 10.85 9.18 -6.52
N ARG A 94 11.76 8.88 -7.43
CA ARG A 94 12.98 9.64 -7.74
C ARG A 94 13.13 9.61 -9.24
N ASP A 95 12.40 10.50 -9.90
CA ASP A 95 12.25 10.48 -11.34
C ASP A 95 13.46 11.12 -12.00
N ASN A 96 14.11 10.38 -12.89
CA ASN A 96 15.22 10.84 -13.71
C ASN A 96 15.39 9.95 -14.94
N LEU A 97 15.90 10.51 -16.04
CA LEU A 97 16.27 9.69 -17.21
C LEU A 97 17.39 8.73 -16.85
N MET A 98 17.33 7.48 -17.33
CA MET A 98 18.31 6.42 -17.02
C MET A 98 19.76 6.86 -17.15
N MET A 99 20.09 7.63 -18.17
CA MET A 99 21.46 8.13 -18.38
C MET A 99 21.93 9.16 -17.34
N ARG A 100 21.03 9.72 -16.55
CA ARG A 100 21.30 10.74 -15.53
C ARG A 100 20.92 10.28 -14.14
N MET A 101 20.25 9.13 -14.03
CA MET A 101 19.83 8.56 -12.76
C MET A 101 21.03 8.23 -11.90
N LYS A 102 21.04 8.73 -10.67
CA LYS A 102 22.08 8.44 -9.68
C LYS A 102 21.78 7.13 -8.96
N ASP A 103 22.83 6.52 -8.41
CA ASP A 103 22.72 5.27 -7.67
C ASP A 103 21.78 5.41 -6.46
N ASP A 104 21.85 6.52 -5.73
CA ASP A 104 20.96 6.80 -4.61
C ASP A 104 19.48 6.92 -5.04
N GLU A 105 19.19 7.56 -6.18
CA GLU A 105 17.84 7.65 -6.74
C GLU A 105 17.28 6.26 -7.11
N TRP A 106 18.15 5.34 -7.57
CA TRP A 106 17.76 3.96 -7.84
C TRP A 106 17.53 3.19 -6.55
N PHE A 107 18.53 3.14 -5.67
CA PHE A 107 18.48 2.30 -4.49
C PHE A 107 17.43 2.75 -3.47
N ASP A 108 17.22 4.04 -3.27
CA ASP A 108 16.15 4.58 -2.42
C ASP A 108 14.77 4.05 -2.85
N VAL A 109 14.51 4.08 -4.17
CA VAL A 109 13.22 3.64 -4.71
C VAL A 109 13.06 2.12 -4.58
N ILE A 110 14.08 1.34 -4.91
CA ILE A 110 14.03 -0.12 -4.77
C ILE A 110 13.87 -0.52 -3.31
N ASP A 111 14.60 0.11 -2.40
CA ASP A 111 14.58 -0.24 -0.99
C ASP A 111 13.23 0.10 -0.33
N THR A 112 12.71 1.29 -0.63
CA THR A 112 11.42 1.72 -0.08
C THR A 112 10.23 1.00 -0.73
N ASN A 113 10.21 0.84 -2.07
CA ASN A 113 9.01 0.37 -2.77
C ASN A 113 8.98 -1.15 -2.98
N LEU A 114 10.11 -1.86 -2.88
CA LEU A 114 10.20 -3.30 -3.11
C LEU A 114 10.75 -4.06 -1.90
N ASN A 115 11.93 -3.71 -1.39
CA ASN A 115 12.53 -4.43 -0.29
C ASN A 115 11.71 -4.33 1.00
N SER A 116 11.00 -3.22 1.20
CA SER A 116 10.07 -3.04 2.33
C SER A 116 8.97 -4.11 2.37
N LEU A 117 8.49 -4.57 1.19
CA LEU A 117 7.48 -5.62 1.13
C LEU A 117 8.00 -6.93 1.74
N TYR A 118 9.25 -7.27 1.44
CA TYR A 118 9.90 -8.44 2.03
C TYR A 118 9.99 -8.30 3.55
N ARG A 119 10.50 -7.17 4.07
CA ARG A 119 10.66 -6.92 5.51
C ARG A 119 9.34 -7.05 6.26
N LEU A 120 8.33 -6.31 5.81
CA LEU A 120 7.03 -6.26 6.48
C LEU A 120 6.26 -7.58 6.34
N SER A 121 6.21 -8.15 5.13
CA SER A 121 5.52 -9.43 4.94
C SER A 121 6.12 -10.53 5.79
N LYS A 122 7.46 -10.68 5.79
CA LYS A 122 8.18 -11.66 6.63
C LYS A 122 7.85 -11.46 8.12
N GLY A 123 7.79 -10.20 8.57
CA GLY A 123 7.53 -9.87 9.97
C GLY A 123 6.13 -10.27 10.45
N VAL A 124 5.10 -10.17 9.58
CA VAL A 124 3.72 -10.54 9.97
C VAL A 124 3.35 -11.99 9.70
N LEU A 125 4.06 -12.71 8.84
CA LEU A 125 3.71 -14.06 8.39
C LEU A 125 3.58 -15.07 9.53
N ARG A 126 4.41 -15.01 10.57
CA ARG A 126 4.34 -15.94 11.70
C ARG A 126 2.99 -15.82 12.44
N GLY A 127 2.54 -14.57 12.68
CA GLY A 127 1.25 -14.29 13.32
C GLY A 127 0.08 -14.75 12.46
N MET A 128 0.09 -14.39 11.17
CA MET A 128 -0.94 -14.79 10.19
C MET A 128 -1.03 -16.32 10.06
N THR A 129 0.11 -17.01 9.97
CA THR A 129 0.18 -18.48 9.88
C THR A 129 -0.42 -19.15 11.12
N LYS A 130 -0.11 -18.65 12.32
CA LYS A 130 -0.67 -19.16 13.59
C LYS A 130 -2.18 -18.92 13.66
N ALA A 131 -2.65 -17.76 13.21
CA ALA A 131 -4.06 -17.41 13.17
C ALA A 131 -4.84 -18.16 12.08
N ARG A 132 -4.16 -18.78 11.09
CA ARG A 132 -4.74 -19.33 9.86
C ARG A 132 -5.64 -18.31 9.14
N PHE A 133 -5.21 -17.07 9.18
CA PHE A 133 -5.84 -15.94 8.52
C PHE A 133 -4.79 -14.86 8.24
N GLY A 134 -4.81 -14.29 7.06
CA GLY A 134 -3.99 -13.14 6.71
C GLY A 134 -4.43 -12.49 5.39
N ARG A 135 -4.23 -11.19 5.30
CA ARG A 135 -4.47 -10.40 4.10
C ARG A 135 -3.26 -9.50 3.87
N ILE A 136 -2.50 -9.76 2.83
CA ILE A 136 -1.38 -8.90 2.41
C ILE A 136 -1.82 -8.22 1.11
N ILE A 137 -1.86 -6.89 1.12
CA ILE A 137 -2.31 -6.08 0.00
C ILE A 137 -1.21 -5.09 -0.33
N ASN A 138 -0.67 -5.18 -1.54
CA ASN A 138 0.42 -4.35 -2.00
C ASN A 138 -0.12 -3.26 -2.94
N ILE A 139 0.21 -2.00 -2.68
CA ILE A 139 -0.19 -0.90 -3.56
C ILE A 139 0.85 -0.74 -4.66
N GLY A 140 0.49 -1.25 -5.82
CA GLY A 140 1.24 -1.19 -7.06
C GLY A 140 1.11 0.16 -7.76
N SER A 141 1.16 0.11 -9.07
CA SER A 141 0.90 1.24 -9.97
C SER A 141 0.69 0.73 -11.39
N VAL A 142 -0.12 1.41 -12.17
CA VAL A 142 -0.21 1.21 -13.62
C VAL A 142 1.17 1.30 -14.31
N VAL A 143 2.09 2.10 -13.75
CA VAL A 143 3.45 2.27 -14.25
C VAL A 143 4.26 0.96 -14.20
N GLY A 144 3.97 0.06 -13.27
CA GLY A 144 4.62 -1.26 -13.21
C GLY A 144 4.34 -2.11 -14.44
N SER A 145 3.17 -1.96 -15.06
CA SER A 145 2.76 -2.72 -16.26
C SER A 145 3.02 -1.95 -17.57
N MET A 146 2.77 -0.62 -17.57
CA MET A 146 2.94 0.20 -18.79
C MET A 146 4.36 0.71 -18.99
N GLY A 147 5.12 0.89 -17.91
CA GLY A 147 6.32 1.73 -17.92
C GLY A 147 5.99 3.22 -17.97
N ASN A 148 6.97 4.05 -17.65
CA ASN A 148 6.92 5.50 -17.82
C ASN A 148 8.33 6.06 -18.01
N GLY A 149 8.54 6.94 -18.97
CA GLY A 149 9.83 7.59 -19.20
C GLY A 149 10.28 8.35 -17.94
N GLY A 150 11.55 8.18 -17.54
CA GLY A 150 12.09 8.80 -16.32
C GLY A 150 11.79 8.04 -15.02
N GLN A 151 11.08 6.91 -15.07
CA GLN A 151 10.70 6.13 -13.89
C GLN A 151 11.16 4.67 -13.95
N VAL A 152 12.35 4.41 -14.49
CA VAL A 152 12.86 3.03 -14.65
C VAL A 152 12.96 2.32 -13.29
N ASN A 153 13.45 3.01 -12.25
CA ASN A 153 13.52 2.53 -10.87
C ASN A 153 12.12 2.23 -10.30
N TYR A 154 11.19 3.14 -10.43
CA TYR A 154 9.82 3.00 -9.93
C TYR A 154 9.06 1.89 -10.67
N ALA A 155 9.15 1.86 -12.00
CA ALA A 155 8.53 0.80 -12.81
C ALA A 155 9.08 -0.59 -12.44
N ALA A 156 10.42 -0.72 -12.28
CA ALA A 156 11.05 -1.96 -11.85
C ALA A 156 10.55 -2.42 -10.47
N ALA A 157 10.46 -1.50 -9.49
CA ALA A 157 9.96 -1.82 -8.16
C ALA A 157 8.48 -2.25 -8.19
N LYS A 158 7.63 -1.54 -8.94
CA LYS A 158 6.18 -1.85 -9.01
C LYS A 158 5.89 -3.11 -9.81
N ALA A 159 6.67 -3.42 -10.85
CA ALA A 159 6.60 -4.71 -11.54
C ALA A 159 7.11 -5.88 -10.65
N GLY A 160 8.22 -5.66 -9.92
CA GLY A 160 8.76 -6.63 -8.98
C GLY A 160 7.79 -6.98 -7.85
N LEU A 161 7.02 -6.01 -7.38
CA LEU A 161 5.95 -6.17 -6.39
C LEU A 161 4.92 -7.23 -6.82
N GLU A 162 4.52 -7.25 -8.08
CA GLU A 162 3.56 -8.24 -8.59
C GLU A 162 4.15 -9.65 -8.61
N GLY A 163 5.41 -9.78 -9.06
CA GLY A 163 6.14 -11.07 -9.03
C GLY A 163 6.29 -11.60 -7.61
N PHE A 164 6.69 -10.73 -6.67
CA PHE A 164 6.76 -11.03 -5.25
C PHE A 164 5.41 -11.53 -4.71
N GLY A 165 4.32 -10.79 -5.01
CA GLY A 165 2.98 -11.12 -4.55
C GLY A 165 2.51 -12.49 -5.06
N ARG A 166 2.73 -12.81 -6.34
CA ARG A 166 2.36 -14.11 -6.93
C ARG A 166 3.14 -15.28 -6.30
N ALA A 167 4.43 -15.11 -6.06
CA ALA A 167 5.25 -16.14 -5.43
C ALA A 167 4.81 -16.39 -3.98
N LEU A 168 4.66 -15.32 -3.19
CA LEU A 168 4.25 -15.41 -1.81
C LEU A 168 2.84 -16.01 -1.65
N ALA A 169 1.90 -15.68 -2.55
CA ALA A 169 0.56 -16.25 -2.54
C ALA A 169 0.57 -17.79 -2.64
N ARG A 170 1.47 -18.35 -3.45
CA ARG A 170 1.66 -19.81 -3.58
C ARG A 170 2.19 -20.44 -2.30
N GLU A 171 3.09 -19.77 -1.59
CA GLU A 171 3.69 -20.29 -0.35
C GLU A 171 2.70 -20.32 0.81
N VAL A 172 1.86 -19.27 0.93
CA VAL A 172 1.06 -19.06 2.15
C VAL A 172 -0.42 -19.42 2.00
N GLY A 173 -0.89 -19.73 0.80
CA GLY A 173 -2.30 -20.01 0.51
C GLY A 173 -2.88 -21.16 1.36
N SER A 174 -2.10 -22.21 1.64
CA SER A 174 -2.51 -23.33 2.51
C SER A 174 -2.79 -22.92 3.96
N ARG A 175 -2.43 -21.69 4.35
CA ARG A 175 -2.67 -21.09 5.66
C ARG A 175 -3.83 -20.10 5.68
N SER A 176 -4.64 -20.05 4.62
CA SER A 176 -5.74 -19.09 4.45
C SER A 176 -5.26 -17.63 4.46
N ILE A 177 -4.04 -17.41 3.97
CA ILE A 177 -3.44 -16.09 3.78
C ILE A 177 -3.53 -15.75 2.29
N THR A 178 -4.11 -14.60 1.96
CA THR A 178 -4.16 -14.09 0.58
C THR A 178 -3.14 -12.98 0.39
N VAL A 179 -2.55 -12.91 -0.81
CA VAL A 179 -1.59 -11.87 -1.18
C VAL A 179 -2.01 -11.31 -2.52
N ASN A 180 -2.40 -10.04 -2.56
CA ASN A 180 -2.88 -9.38 -3.77
C ASN A 180 -2.23 -8.02 -3.95
N ALA A 181 -2.28 -7.51 -5.16
CA ALA A 181 -1.87 -6.15 -5.48
C ALA A 181 -3.08 -5.34 -5.98
N VAL A 182 -3.08 -4.05 -5.69
CA VAL A 182 -3.95 -3.05 -6.32
C VAL A 182 -3.05 -2.15 -7.15
N ALA A 183 -3.37 -1.94 -8.42
CA ALA A 183 -2.60 -1.10 -9.33
C ALA A 183 -3.39 0.19 -9.65
N PRO A 184 -3.20 1.28 -8.88
CA PRO A 184 -3.82 2.56 -9.17
C PRO A 184 -3.31 3.13 -10.50
N GLY A 185 -4.20 3.84 -11.19
CA GLY A 185 -3.83 4.81 -12.21
C GLY A 185 -3.46 6.16 -11.59
N PHE A 186 -3.79 7.25 -12.29
CA PHE A 186 -3.63 8.60 -11.74
C PHE A 186 -4.78 8.93 -10.79
N ILE A 187 -4.41 9.17 -9.53
CA ILE A 187 -5.33 9.45 -8.42
C ILE A 187 -5.18 10.92 -8.02
N ASP A 188 -6.30 11.60 -7.77
CA ASP A 188 -6.31 12.98 -7.29
C ASP A 188 -5.77 13.04 -5.86
N THR A 189 -4.49 13.36 -5.76
CA THR A 189 -3.72 13.52 -4.52
C THR A 189 -2.92 14.81 -4.61
N ASP A 190 -2.31 15.24 -3.51
CA ASP A 190 -1.44 16.43 -3.51
C ASP A 190 -0.40 16.37 -4.63
N MET A 191 0.18 15.19 -4.88
CA MET A 191 1.20 14.98 -5.92
C MET A 191 0.67 15.27 -7.33
N THR A 192 -0.56 14.88 -7.66
CA THR A 192 -1.15 15.10 -8.98
C THR A 192 -1.73 16.50 -9.14
N ARG A 193 -2.08 17.17 -8.03
CA ARG A 193 -2.55 18.57 -8.03
C ARG A 193 -1.43 19.57 -8.28
N GLU A 194 -0.18 19.22 -7.96
CA GLU A 194 1.01 20.03 -8.20
C GLU A 194 1.48 19.99 -9.67
N LEU A 195 0.92 19.10 -10.51
CA LEU A 195 1.27 19.02 -11.92
C LEU A 195 0.76 20.24 -12.70
N PRO A 196 1.55 20.76 -13.65
CA PRO A 196 1.10 21.79 -14.57
C PRO A 196 -0.17 21.38 -15.32
N GLU A 197 -1.08 22.33 -15.56
CA GLU A 197 -2.40 22.06 -16.16
C GLU A 197 -2.31 21.31 -17.49
N ALA A 198 -1.39 21.69 -18.37
CA ALA A 198 -1.16 21.00 -19.65
C ALA A 198 -0.76 19.52 -19.48
N GLN A 199 0.01 19.19 -18.43
CA GLN A 199 0.34 17.80 -18.14
C GLN A 199 -0.86 17.04 -17.58
N ARG A 200 -1.67 17.70 -16.74
CA ARG A 200 -2.88 17.12 -16.19
C ARG A 200 -3.91 16.82 -17.30
N GLU A 201 -4.10 17.74 -18.24
CA GLU A 201 -4.97 17.53 -19.41
C GLU A 201 -4.46 16.36 -20.27
N ALA A 202 -3.15 16.30 -20.56
CA ALA A 202 -2.56 15.19 -21.30
C ALA A 202 -2.77 13.84 -20.62
N LEU A 203 -2.73 13.78 -19.28
CA LEU A 203 -3.04 12.57 -18.52
C LEU A 203 -4.52 12.17 -18.64
N LEU A 204 -5.44 13.13 -18.59
CA LEU A 204 -6.87 12.86 -18.71
C LEU A 204 -7.23 12.23 -20.06
N THR A 205 -6.55 12.60 -21.15
CA THR A 205 -6.79 11.99 -22.46
C THR A 205 -6.41 10.50 -22.52
N GLN A 206 -5.57 10.02 -21.59
CA GLN A 206 -5.16 8.62 -21.54
C GLN A 206 -6.11 7.76 -20.66
N ILE A 207 -7.07 8.38 -19.98
CA ILE A 207 -7.97 7.69 -19.05
C ILE A 207 -9.36 7.57 -19.73
N PRO A 208 -9.81 6.37 -20.12
CA PRO A 208 -11.14 6.18 -20.73
C PRO A 208 -12.31 6.73 -19.91
N LEU A 209 -12.24 6.69 -18.57
CA LEU A 209 -13.26 7.32 -17.71
C LEU A 209 -13.19 8.85 -17.68
N GLY A 210 -12.21 9.49 -18.32
CA GLY A 210 -12.11 10.95 -18.50
C GLY A 210 -11.86 11.75 -17.22
N ARG A 211 -11.46 11.10 -16.13
CA ARG A 211 -11.18 11.76 -14.83
C ARG A 211 -10.06 11.07 -14.07
N LEU A 212 -9.46 11.79 -13.15
CA LEU A 212 -8.61 11.17 -12.13
C LEU A 212 -9.45 10.30 -11.20
N GLY A 213 -8.86 9.21 -10.68
CA GLY A 213 -9.46 8.42 -9.62
C GLY A 213 -9.40 9.18 -8.28
N GLN A 214 -10.24 8.77 -7.33
CA GLN A 214 -10.21 9.27 -5.96
C GLN A 214 -9.54 8.24 -5.04
N ALA A 215 -8.87 8.70 -3.98
CA ALA A 215 -8.20 7.82 -3.02
C ALA A 215 -9.17 6.80 -2.39
N GLU A 216 -10.42 7.19 -2.20
CA GLU A 216 -11.50 6.36 -1.67
C GLU A 216 -11.88 5.21 -2.61
N GLU A 217 -11.69 5.36 -3.93
CA GLU A 217 -11.95 4.29 -4.90
C GLU A 217 -10.91 3.18 -4.76
N ILE A 218 -9.65 3.54 -4.51
CA ILE A 218 -8.58 2.58 -4.17
C ILE A 218 -8.90 1.92 -2.82
N ALA A 219 -9.25 2.72 -1.81
CA ALA A 219 -9.55 2.24 -0.47
C ALA A 219 -10.68 1.20 -0.44
N LYS A 220 -11.74 1.38 -1.23
CA LYS A 220 -12.84 0.41 -1.35
C LYS A 220 -12.39 -0.93 -1.88
N VAL A 221 -11.50 -0.95 -2.89
CA VAL A 221 -10.95 -2.19 -3.43
C VAL A 221 -10.05 -2.88 -2.41
N VAL A 222 -9.23 -2.12 -1.67
CA VAL A 222 -8.43 -2.65 -0.57
C VAL A 222 -9.32 -3.22 0.53
N GLY A 223 -10.39 -2.52 0.91
CA GLY A 223 -11.38 -2.99 1.87
C GLY A 223 -12.05 -4.30 1.45
N PHE A 224 -12.39 -4.45 0.17
CA PHE A 224 -12.87 -5.72 -0.40
C PHE A 224 -11.83 -6.83 -0.27
N LEU A 225 -10.58 -6.58 -0.70
CA LEU A 225 -9.49 -7.57 -0.62
C LEU A 225 -9.13 -7.96 0.82
N ALA A 226 -9.35 -7.08 1.79
CA ALA A 226 -9.16 -7.36 3.21
C ALA A 226 -10.29 -8.21 3.80
N SER A 227 -11.48 -8.21 3.21
CA SER A 227 -12.68 -8.86 3.71
C SER A 227 -12.74 -10.35 3.40
N ASP A 228 -13.74 -11.03 3.99
CA ASP A 228 -14.04 -12.43 3.70
C ASP A 228 -14.62 -12.61 2.29
N GLY A 229 -15.19 -11.56 1.68
CA GLY A 229 -15.65 -11.57 0.30
C GLY A 229 -14.56 -11.86 -0.74
N ALA A 230 -13.29 -11.59 -0.38
CA ALA A 230 -12.13 -11.87 -1.20
C ALA A 230 -11.34 -13.13 -0.75
N ALA A 231 -11.92 -14.02 0.06
CA ALA A 231 -11.19 -15.16 0.62
C ALA A 231 -10.63 -16.13 -0.43
N TYR A 232 -11.17 -16.10 -1.66
CA TYR A 232 -10.71 -16.93 -2.79
C TYR A 232 -9.92 -16.13 -3.83
N VAL A 233 -9.60 -14.86 -3.54
CA VAL A 233 -8.79 -14.00 -4.41
C VAL A 233 -7.37 -13.95 -3.84
N THR A 234 -6.40 -14.53 -4.57
CA THR A 234 -4.99 -14.47 -4.18
C THR A 234 -4.07 -14.51 -5.40
N GLY A 235 -2.92 -13.85 -5.32
CA GLY A 235 -1.97 -13.73 -6.43
C GLY A 235 -2.43 -12.79 -7.55
N ALA A 236 -3.53 -12.06 -7.35
CA ALA A 236 -4.10 -11.16 -8.35
C ALA A 236 -3.51 -9.74 -8.23
N THR A 237 -3.40 -9.08 -9.37
CA THR A 237 -3.23 -7.62 -9.47
C THR A 237 -4.55 -7.02 -9.97
N ILE A 238 -5.18 -6.17 -9.17
CA ILE A 238 -6.44 -5.52 -9.51
C ILE A 238 -6.17 -4.12 -10.04
N PRO A 239 -6.36 -3.86 -11.34
CA PRO A 239 -6.20 -2.52 -11.89
C PRO A 239 -7.36 -1.62 -11.43
N VAL A 240 -7.04 -0.45 -10.88
CA VAL A 240 -7.99 0.59 -10.48
C VAL A 240 -7.51 1.91 -11.09
N ASN A 241 -7.67 2.05 -12.40
CA ASN A 241 -6.99 3.05 -13.20
C ASN A 241 -7.87 3.75 -14.25
N GLY A 242 -9.20 3.60 -14.13
CA GLY A 242 -10.13 4.23 -15.07
C GLY A 242 -10.06 3.73 -16.51
N GLY A 243 -9.48 2.52 -16.72
CA GLY A 243 -9.26 1.93 -18.03
C GLY A 243 -7.96 2.39 -18.73
N MET A 244 -7.10 3.15 -18.03
CA MET A 244 -5.82 3.59 -18.58
C MET A 244 -4.91 2.43 -19.01
N TYR A 245 -4.99 1.32 -18.31
CA TYR A 245 -4.37 0.05 -18.68
C TYR A 245 -5.35 -1.09 -18.44
N MET A 246 -5.52 -1.94 -19.44
CA MET A 246 -6.39 -3.12 -19.42
C MET A 246 -5.51 -4.35 -19.64
N SER A 247 -5.49 -5.29 -18.68
CA SER A 247 -4.74 -6.55 -18.73
C SER A 247 -5.66 -7.72 -19.06
#